data_66a7f48cc196c336aa753cb7b5ac537f
#
_entry.id   66a7f48cc196c336aa753cb7b5ac537f
#
_cell.length_a   1.000
_cell.length_b   1.000
_cell.length_c   1.000
_cell.angle_alpha   90.00
_cell.angle_beta   90.00
_cell.angle_gamma   90.00
#
_symmetry.space_group_name_H-M   'P 1'
#
loop_
_entity.id
_entity.type
_entity.pdbx_description
1 polymer ?
#
loop_
_entity_poly.entity_id
_entity_poly.type
_entity_poly.pdbx_seq_one_letter_code
_entity_poly.pdbx_strand_id
1 'polypeptide(L)'
;MPSDRLTPKDWLAQQPLQNGERLYLIISAASDADALKTLYLTEPTAQLLPIWGGTPYSTWQPVMPYVTELKPNSAFLPWIAETDALDWGWLAVSRAKPNDVFEHLRSLTQVKMPDGTEVFFRFWDGRHIYPILHGLGEKAGEVMPVFERYLINGQTLEVGTRVLPKVKDWPWWEVPKDLLDGLMAENPSTIIGNMMQWLLDEHADLYFSFPESNLKQKVARFVKRTPLTEENFAGLLKAHLESEVVV
;
A
#
# COMPACT_ATOMS: atom_id res chain seq x y z
N MET A 1 -8.05 21.38 10.04
CA MET A 1 -8.04 21.73 8.61
C MET A 1 -6.87 21.00 7.97
N PRO A 2 -7.03 20.05 7.07
CA PRO A 2 -5.91 19.53 6.31
C PRO A 2 -5.61 20.51 5.18
N SER A 3 -4.80 21.53 5.43
CA SER A 3 -4.50 22.62 4.47
C SER A 3 -3.41 22.28 3.45
N ASP A 4 -2.84 21.09 3.46
CA ASP A 4 -1.71 20.73 2.60
C ASP A 4 -1.99 19.57 1.62
N ARG A 5 -3.22 19.05 1.56
CA ARG A 5 -3.56 17.98 0.62
C ARG A 5 -3.88 18.57 -0.76
N LEU A 6 -3.10 18.18 -1.77
CA LEU A 6 -3.36 18.54 -3.15
C LEU A 6 -4.61 17.81 -3.65
N THR A 7 -5.56 18.58 -4.22
CA THR A 7 -6.75 17.95 -4.82
C THR A 7 -6.43 17.40 -6.22
N PRO A 8 -7.18 16.39 -6.72
CA PRO A 8 -7.00 15.89 -8.09
C PRO A 8 -7.11 16.99 -9.15
N LYS A 9 -8.03 17.94 -8.95
CA LYS A 9 -8.21 19.08 -9.85
C LYS A 9 -6.99 19.99 -9.90
N ASP A 10 -6.44 20.33 -8.73
CA ASP A 10 -5.26 21.20 -8.65
C ASP A 10 -4.01 20.50 -9.17
N TRP A 11 -3.88 19.19 -8.89
CA TRP A 11 -2.81 18.37 -9.43
C TRP A 11 -2.81 18.35 -10.96
N LEU A 12 -3.97 18.09 -11.57
CA LEU A 12 -4.12 18.06 -13.02
C LEU A 12 -4.02 19.49 -13.63
N ALA A 13 -4.34 20.55 -12.87
CA ALA A 13 -4.14 21.92 -13.31
C ALA A 13 -2.67 22.34 -13.32
N GLN A 14 -1.90 21.90 -12.30
CA GLN A 14 -0.45 22.12 -12.23
C GLN A 14 0.32 21.32 -13.29
N GLN A 15 -0.13 20.09 -13.56
CA GLN A 15 0.49 19.17 -14.50
C GLN A 15 -0.57 18.55 -15.42
N PRO A 16 -1.07 19.28 -16.43
CA PRO A 16 -2.06 18.79 -17.38
C PRO A 16 -1.57 17.54 -18.11
N LEU A 17 -2.50 16.66 -18.45
CA LEU A 17 -2.18 15.47 -19.25
C LEU A 17 -1.61 15.89 -20.61
N GLN A 18 -0.46 15.34 -20.94
CA GLN A 18 0.19 15.52 -22.22
C GLN A 18 -0.41 14.57 -23.27
N ASN A 19 -0.08 14.81 -24.54
CA ASN A 19 -0.52 13.91 -25.61
C ASN A 19 -0.05 12.47 -25.37
N GLY A 20 -0.98 11.53 -25.37
CA GLY A 20 -0.75 10.11 -25.09
C GLY A 20 -0.77 9.73 -23.62
N GLU A 21 -0.84 10.68 -22.69
CA GLU A 21 -1.03 10.38 -21.26
C GLU A 21 -2.49 10.10 -20.93
N ARG A 22 -2.68 9.20 -19.96
CA ARG A 22 -3.97 8.73 -19.45
C ARG A 22 -3.98 8.82 -17.93
N LEU A 23 -5.13 9.18 -17.38
CA LEU A 23 -5.35 9.17 -15.94
C LEU A 23 -5.90 7.79 -15.53
N TYR A 24 -5.22 7.12 -14.62
CA TYR A 24 -5.64 5.86 -14.05
C TYR A 24 -6.08 6.02 -12.61
N LEU A 25 -7.12 5.28 -12.25
CA LEU A 25 -7.58 5.08 -10.89
C LEU A 25 -7.30 3.63 -10.51
N ILE A 26 -6.61 3.45 -9.40
CA ILE A 26 -6.47 2.17 -8.72
C ILE A 26 -7.33 2.25 -7.46
N ILE A 27 -8.24 1.29 -7.28
CA ILE A 27 -9.26 1.32 -6.24
C ILE A 27 -9.48 -0.09 -5.69
N SER A 28 -9.92 -0.21 -4.45
CA SER A 28 -10.22 -1.51 -3.83
C SER A 28 -11.63 -1.54 -3.25
N ALA A 29 -12.23 -2.73 -3.24
CA ALA A 29 -13.45 -2.99 -2.51
C ALA A 29 -13.26 -3.06 -0.98
N ALA A 30 -12.00 -3.09 -0.51
CA ALA A 30 -11.66 -3.29 0.92
C ALA A 30 -11.84 -2.03 1.79
N SER A 31 -12.04 -0.85 1.19
CA SER A 31 -12.22 0.40 1.94
C SER A 31 -13.65 0.55 2.44
N ASP A 32 -13.81 0.92 3.71
CA ASP A 32 -15.11 1.25 4.31
C ASP A 32 -15.69 2.59 3.81
N ALA A 33 -14.95 3.34 3.00
CA ALA A 33 -15.37 4.64 2.47
C ALA A 33 -16.36 4.55 1.29
N ASP A 34 -16.87 3.36 0.96
CA ASP A 34 -17.79 3.13 -0.17
C ASP A 34 -17.25 3.65 -1.53
N ALA A 35 -15.93 3.72 -1.68
CA ALA A 35 -15.27 4.32 -2.84
C ALA A 35 -15.71 3.68 -4.16
N LEU A 36 -15.77 2.34 -4.22
CA LEU A 36 -16.19 1.61 -5.40
C LEU A 36 -17.65 1.87 -5.75
N LYS A 37 -18.53 1.93 -4.74
CA LYS A 37 -19.95 2.26 -4.92
C LYS A 37 -20.14 3.68 -5.44
N THR A 38 -19.39 4.64 -4.89
CA THR A 38 -19.42 6.03 -5.35
C THR A 38 -18.92 6.15 -6.79
N LEU A 39 -17.88 5.41 -7.15
CA LEU A 39 -17.40 5.36 -8.54
C LEU A 39 -18.48 4.87 -9.49
N TYR A 40 -19.19 3.78 -9.19
CA TYR A 40 -20.28 3.28 -10.03
C TYR A 40 -21.46 4.26 -10.16
N LEU A 41 -21.72 5.06 -9.12
CA LEU A 41 -22.77 6.07 -9.16
C LEU A 41 -22.39 7.29 -9.99
N THR A 42 -21.13 7.71 -9.95
CA THR A 42 -20.64 8.91 -10.64
C THR A 42 -20.14 8.62 -12.06
N GLU A 43 -19.62 7.41 -12.30
CA GLU A 43 -19.06 6.97 -13.57
C GLU A 43 -19.64 5.59 -13.96
N PRO A 44 -20.96 5.50 -14.27
CA PRO A 44 -21.62 4.19 -14.52
C PRO A 44 -21.10 3.46 -15.76
N THR A 45 -20.35 4.14 -16.63
CA THR A 45 -19.73 3.56 -17.83
C THR A 45 -18.25 3.23 -17.65
N ALA A 46 -17.68 3.43 -16.44
CA ALA A 46 -16.28 3.09 -16.17
C ALA A 46 -16.04 1.59 -16.34
N GLN A 47 -15.02 1.24 -17.11
CA GLN A 47 -14.61 -0.15 -17.29
C GLN A 47 -13.59 -0.52 -16.23
N LEU A 48 -14.05 -1.14 -15.15
CA LEU A 48 -13.19 -1.63 -14.09
C LEU A 48 -12.64 -3.01 -14.45
N LEU A 49 -11.31 -3.10 -14.46
CA LEU A 49 -10.60 -4.37 -14.65
C LEU A 49 -10.25 -4.95 -13.28
N PRO A 50 -10.87 -6.10 -12.88
CA PRO A 50 -10.55 -6.75 -11.61
C PRO A 50 -9.16 -7.39 -11.70
N ILE A 51 -8.21 -6.92 -10.89
CA ILE A 51 -6.80 -7.32 -10.97
C ILE A 51 -6.64 -8.84 -10.81
N TRP A 52 -7.40 -9.45 -9.90
CA TRP A 52 -7.34 -10.90 -9.67
C TRP A 52 -8.34 -11.71 -10.51
N GLY A 53 -9.06 -11.07 -11.45
CA GLY A 53 -9.96 -11.77 -12.35
C GLY A 53 -9.23 -12.85 -13.16
N GLY A 54 -9.75 -14.08 -13.16
CA GLY A 54 -9.11 -15.22 -13.84
C GLY A 54 -7.89 -15.82 -13.11
N THR A 55 -7.61 -15.39 -11.87
CA THR A 55 -6.61 -16.01 -10.98
C THR A 55 -7.28 -16.88 -9.92
N PRO A 56 -6.55 -17.68 -9.13
CA PRO A 56 -7.11 -18.41 -7.98
C PRO A 56 -7.81 -17.50 -6.94
N TYR A 57 -7.52 -16.20 -6.94
CA TYR A 57 -8.08 -15.20 -6.01
C TYR A 57 -9.33 -14.48 -6.56
N SER A 58 -9.84 -14.90 -7.71
CA SER A 58 -10.99 -14.27 -8.38
C SER A 58 -12.28 -14.23 -7.54
N THR A 59 -12.39 -15.12 -6.55
CA THR A 59 -13.54 -15.17 -5.62
C THR A 59 -13.42 -14.20 -4.44
N TRP A 60 -12.27 -13.54 -4.24
CA TRP A 60 -12.04 -12.63 -3.11
C TRP A 60 -12.63 -11.22 -3.38
N GLN A 61 -13.92 -11.18 -3.73
CA GLN A 61 -14.64 -9.95 -4.11
C GLN A 61 -14.57 -8.83 -3.05
N PRO A 62 -14.68 -9.11 -1.72
CA PRO A 62 -14.65 -8.05 -0.71
C PRO A 62 -13.35 -7.26 -0.64
N VAL A 63 -12.25 -7.82 -1.15
CA VAL A 63 -10.92 -7.19 -1.12
C VAL A 63 -10.30 -7.02 -2.51
N MET A 64 -11.10 -7.24 -3.56
CA MET A 64 -10.66 -7.16 -4.96
C MET A 64 -10.12 -5.77 -5.30
N PRO A 65 -8.89 -5.65 -5.80
CA PRO A 65 -8.40 -4.41 -6.39
C PRO A 65 -8.84 -4.31 -7.86
N TYR A 66 -9.09 -3.07 -8.28
CA TYR A 66 -9.48 -2.75 -9.65
C TYR A 66 -8.61 -1.63 -10.21
N VAL A 67 -8.46 -1.61 -11.52
CA VAL A 67 -7.90 -0.48 -12.25
C VAL A 67 -8.87 -0.03 -13.34
N THR A 68 -8.97 1.27 -13.54
CA THR A 68 -9.73 1.88 -14.62
C THR A 68 -9.08 3.17 -15.11
N GLU A 69 -9.31 3.52 -16.37
CA GLU A 69 -8.97 4.84 -16.92
C GLU A 69 -10.09 5.83 -16.58
N LEU A 70 -9.74 7.00 -16.09
CA LEU A 70 -10.66 8.11 -15.84
C LEU A 70 -10.41 9.26 -16.83
N LYS A 71 -11.46 10.01 -17.11
CA LYS A 71 -11.31 11.30 -17.79
C LYS A 71 -10.80 12.38 -16.82
N PRO A 72 -10.01 13.37 -17.28
CA PRO A 72 -9.54 14.47 -16.41
C PRO A 72 -10.66 15.30 -15.76
N ASN A 73 -11.86 15.23 -16.30
CA ASN A 73 -13.07 15.88 -15.78
C ASN A 73 -14.07 14.90 -15.16
N SER A 74 -13.61 13.72 -14.74
CA SER A 74 -14.46 12.70 -14.11
C SER A 74 -15.22 13.24 -12.91
N ALA A 75 -16.49 12.87 -12.81
CA ALA A 75 -17.37 13.22 -11.69
C ALA A 75 -16.96 12.52 -10.37
N PHE A 76 -16.03 11.57 -10.41
CA PHE A 76 -15.47 10.93 -9.23
C PHE A 76 -14.37 11.76 -8.53
N LEU A 77 -13.67 12.65 -9.26
CA LEU A 77 -12.55 13.42 -8.70
C LEU A 77 -12.94 14.35 -7.53
N PRO A 78 -14.12 15.00 -7.48
CA PRO A 78 -14.57 15.74 -6.31
C PRO A 78 -14.67 14.88 -5.05
N TRP A 79 -15.16 13.64 -5.16
CA TRP A 79 -15.22 12.72 -4.01
C TRP A 79 -13.81 12.43 -3.45
N ILE A 80 -12.81 12.26 -4.31
CA ILE A 80 -11.40 12.08 -3.89
C ILE A 80 -10.89 13.31 -3.11
N ALA A 81 -11.32 14.50 -3.52
CA ALA A 81 -10.91 15.74 -2.84
C ALA A 81 -11.55 15.90 -1.45
N GLU A 82 -12.73 15.32 -1.24
CA GLU A 82 -13.55 15.49 -0.03
C GLU A 82 -13.36 14.37 0.99
N THR A 83 -12.95 13.16 0.55
CA THR A 83 -12.81 12.01 1.45
C THR A 83 -11.63 12.14 2.40
N ASP A 84 -11.84 11.80 3.67
CA ASP A 84 -10.78 11.64 4.66
C ASP A 84 -10.17 10.23 4.68
N ALA A 85 -10.78 9.27 3.95
CA ALA A 85 -10.26 7.92 3.86
C ALA A 85 -8.92 7.88 3.13
N LEU A 86 -7.99 7.08 3.61
CA LEU A 86 -6.64 6.95 3.06
C LEU A 86 -6.38 5.62 2.35
N ASP A 87 -7.35 4.69 2.45
CA ASP A 87 -7.24 3.29 1.97
C ASP A 87 -8.10 2.99 0.74
N TRP A 88 -8.80 3.99 0.22
CA TRP A 88 -9.73 3.85 -0.91
C TRP A 88 -9.03 3.53 -2.23
N GLY A 89 -7.78 3.98 -2.41
CA GLY A 89 -7.03 3.87 -3.66
C GLY A 89 -6.12 5.07 -3.92
N TRP A 90 -5.80 5.29 -5.20
CA TRP A 90 -4.94 6.39 -5.65
C TRP A 90 -5.09 6.65 -7.15
N LEU A 91 -4.58 7.81 -7.59
CA LEU A 91 -4.51 8.21 -9.00
C LEU A 91 -3.08 8.15 -9.51
N ALA A 92 -2.94 7.81 -10.80
CA ALA A 92 -1.65 7.90 -11.49
C ALA A 92 -1.82 8.31 -12.96
N VAL A 93 -0.75 8.82 -13.54
CA VAL A 93 -0.66 9.13 -14.97
C VAL A 93 0.31 8.18 -15.64
N SER A 94 -0.07 7.73 -16.83
CA SER A 94 0.69 6.77 -17.63
C SER A 94 0.48 6.98 -19.13
N ARG A 95 1.51 6.63 -19.93
CA ARG A 95 1.40 6.45 -21.39
C ARG A 95 1.09 5.01 -21.80
N ALA A 96 1.17 4.07 -20.85
CA ALA A 96 0.83 2.68 -21.12
C ALA A 96 -0.66 2.51 -21.39
N LYS A 97 -0.99 1.50 -22.19
CA LYS A 97 -2.39 1.14 -22.46
C LYS A 97 -3.03 0.47 -21.24
N PRO A 98 -4.36 0.51 -21.09
CA PRO A 98 -5.06 -0.11 -19.96
C PRO A 98 -4.67 -1.56 -19.69
N ASN A 99 -4.49 -2.36 -20.76
CA ASN A 99 -4.09 -3.75 -20.60
C ASN A 99 -2.67 -3.91 -20.06
N ASP A 100 -1.73 -3.05 -20.47
CA ASP A 100 -0.35 -3.11 -20.00
C ASP A 100 -0.26 -2.72 -18.51
N VAL A 101 -1.04 -1.72 -18.10
CA VAL A 101 -1.19 -1.31 -16.69
C VAL A 101 -1.82 -2.45 -15.88
N PHE A 102 -2.89 -3.05 -16.38
CA PHE A 102 -3.58 -4.15 -15.73
C PHE A 102 -2.67 -5.36 -15.51
N GLU A 103 -1.99 -5.82 -16.56
CA GLU A 103 -1.08 -6.97 -16.46
C GLU A 103 0.10 -6.70 -15.53
N HIS A 104 0.62 -5.47 -15.55
CA HIS A 104 1.68 -5.09 -14.63
C HIS A 104 1.20 -5.12 -13.16
N LEU A 105 0.06 -4.49 -12.84
CA LEU A 105 -0.50 -4.52 -11.49
C LEU A 105 -0.81 -5.95 -11.04
N ARG A 106 -1.33 -6.80 -11.94
CA ARG A 106 -1.53 -8.23 -11.67
C ARG A 106 -0.23 -8.92 -11.32
N SER A 107 0.88 -8.59 -11.99
CA SER A 107 2.20 -9.18 -11.73
C SER A 107 2.75 -8.86 -10.34
N LEU A 108 2.17 -7.90 -9.65
CA LEU A 108 2.50 -7.50 -8.28
C LEU A 108 1.51 -8.05 -7.23
N THR A 109 0.68 -9.04 -7.57
CA THR A 109 -0.28 -9.66 -6.62
C THR A 109 0.43 -10.16 -5.36
N GLN A 110 1.59 -10.80 -5.53
CA GLN A 110 2.45 -11.25 -4.45
C GLN A 110 3.88 -10.78 -4.69
N VAL A 111 4.60 -10.56 -3.59
CA VAL A 111 6.01 -10.16 -3.58
C VAL A 111 6.78 -11.04 -2.60
N LYS A 112 8.09 -11.09 -2.76
CA LYS A 112 8.99 -11.80 -1.84
C LYS A 112 9.52 -10.87 -0.77
N MET A 113 9.44 -11.32 0.47
CA MET A 113 10.12 -10.69 1.59
C MET A 113 11.61 -11.10 1.61
N PRO A 114 12.49 -10.36 2.30
CA PRO A 114 13.93 -10.70 2.36
C PRO A 114 14.24 -12.08 2.97
N ASP A 115 13.34 -12.63 3.75
CA ASP A 115 13.42 -13.99 4.31
C ASP A 115 12.92 -15.08 3.33
N GLY A 116 12.49 -14.68 2.12
CA GLY A 116 11.95 -15.56 1.09
C GLY A 116 10.45 -15.82 1.21
N THR A 117 9.78 -15.32 2.24
CA THR A 117 8.33 -15.47 2.42
C THR A 117 7.58 -14.71 1.32
N GLU A 118 6.56 -15.33 0.74
CA GLU A 118 5.69 -14.73 -0.27
C GLU A 118 4.46 -14.12 0.41
N VAL A 119 4.21 -12.84 0.16
CA VAL A 119 3.10 -12.10 0.77
C VAL A 119 2.28 -11.34 -0.26
N PHE A 120 0.99 -11.13 0.02
CA PHE A 120 0.16 -10.26 -0.80
C PHE A 120 0.64 -8.81 -0.71
N PHE A 121 0.85 -8.19 -1.87
CA PHE A 121 1.23 -6.79 -1.94
C PHE A 121 0.00 -5.89 -2.05
N ARG A 122 -0.31 -5.16 -0.99
CA ARG A 122 -1.47 -4.25 -0.91
C ARG A 122 -1.21 -2.93 -1.64
N PHE A 123 -0.77 -2.99 -2.90
CA PHE A 123 -0.43 -1.82 -3.70
C PHE A 123 -1.62 -0.86 -3.94
N TRP A 124 -2.85 -1.35 -3.82
CA TRP A 124 -4.06 -0.54 -3.99
C TRP A 124 -4.36 0.38 -2.81
N ASP A 125 -3.78 0.15 -1.65
CA ASP A 125 -3.99 0.94 -0.44
C ASP A 125 -2.97 2.08 -0.36
N GLY A 126 -3.47 3.32 -0.44
CA GLY A 126 -2.63 4.51 -0.44
C GLY A 126 -1.74 4.65 0.80
N ARG A 127 -2.16 4.09 1.94
CA ARG A 127 -1.37 4.09 3.20
C ARG A 127 -0.11 3.23 3.09
N HIS A 128 -0.14 2.21 2.22
CA HIS A 128 0.98 1.29 2.03
C HIS A 128 1.82 1.66 0.81
N ILE A 129 1.18 1.97 -0.32
CA ILE A 129 1.93 2.20 -1.56
C ILE A 129 2.73 3.50 -1.54
N TYR A 130 2.21 4.58 -0.94
CA TYR A 130 2.92 5.86 -0.91
C TYR A 130 4.27 5.77 -0.18
N PRO A 131 4.36 5.30 1.08
CA PRO A 131 5.65 5.20 1.77
C PRO A 131 6.62 4.24 1.07
N ILE A 132 6.12 3.18 0.43
CA ILE A 132 6.95 2.24 -0.33
C ILE A 132 7.58 2.94 -1.55
N LEU A 133 6.77 3.61 -2.38
CA LEU A 133 7.29 4.31 -3.56
C LEU A 133 8.21 5.48 -3.16
N HIS A 134 7.87 6.21 -2.11
CA HIS A 134 8.69 7.30 -1.57
C HIS A 134 10.03 6.78 -1.05
N GLY A 135 10.03 5.69 -0.28
CA GLY A 135 11.23 5.07 0.26
C GLY A 135 12.13 4.44 -0.81
N LEU A 136 11.54 3.95 -1.91
CA LEU A 136 12.30 3.47 -3.08
C LEU A 136 12.97 4.61 -3.86
N GLY A 137 12.44 5.84 -3.80
CA GLY A 137 12.95 6.97 -4.56
C GLY A 137 13.04 6.67 -6.07
N GLU A 138 14.21 6.82 -6.66
CA GLU A 138 14.43 6.55 -8.10
C GLU A 138 14.13 5.10 -8.50
N LYS A 139 14.28 4.14 -7.58
CA LYS A 139 13.98 2.73 -7.83
C LYS A 139 12.47 2.43 -7.90
N ALA A 140 11.59 3.35 -7.50
CA ALA A 140 10.14 3.18 -7.61
C ALA A 140 9.69 2.86 -9.04
N GLY A 141 10.37 3.43 -10.05
CA GLY A 141 10.11 3.13 -11.46
C GLY A 141 10.57 1.74 -11.91
N GLU A 142 11.32 0.99 -11.12
CA GLU A 142 11.65 -0.42 -11.40
C GLU A 142 10.50 -1.33 -10.97
N VAL A 143 9.79 -0.94 -9.92
CA VAL A 143 8.64 -1.68 -9.38
C VAL A 143 7.35 -1.31 -10.11
N MET A 144 7.16 -0.02 -10.41
CA MET A 144 5.96 0.53 -11.06
C MET A 144 6.29 1.27 -12.38
N PRO A 145 6.96 0.62 -13.36
CA PRO A 145 7.43 1.26 -14.59
C PRO A 145 6.29 1.75 -15.50
N VAL A 146 5.08 1.30 -15.26
CA VAL A 146 3.88 1.67 -16.02
C VAL A 146 3.37 3.07 -15.70
N PHE A 147 3.78 3.69 -14.59
CA PHE A 147 3.32 5.00 -14.17
C PHE A 147 4.47 6.01 -14.10
N GLU A 148 4.17 7.25 -14.43
CA GLU A 148 5.14 8.34 -14.48
C GLU A 148 5.01 9.28 -13.29
N ARG A 149 3.79 9.52 -12.82
CA ARG A 149 3.47 10.37 -11.68
C ARG A 149 2.19 9.93 -10.98
N TYR A 150 2.10 10.24 -9.71
CA TYR A 150 1.06 9.75 -8.80
C TYR A 150 0.45 10.89 -7.99
N LEU A 151 -0.82 10.72 -7.63
CA LEU A 151 -1.48 11.44 -6.55
C LEU A 151 -2.06 10.40 -5.56
N ILE A 152 -1.43 10.30 -4.40
CA ILE A 152 -1.78 9.32 -3.36
C ILE A 152 -2.06 10.08 -2.07
N ASN A 153 -3.29 10.04 -1.59
CA ASN A 153 -3.70 10.70 -0.35
C ASN A 153 -3.36 12.21 -0.31
N GLY A 154 -3.46 12.89 -1.47
CA GLY A 154 -3.12 14.31 -1.61
C GLY A 154 -1.63 14.63 -1.67
N GLN A 155 -0.78 13.60 -1.76
CA GLN A 155 0.66 13.73 -1.94
C GLN A 155 1.06 13.30 -3.35
N THR A 156 2.01 14.01 -3.95
CA THR A 156 2.50 13.72 -5.30
C THR A 156 3.82 12.98 -5.26
N LEU A 157 4.02 12.12 -6.25
CA LEU A 157 5.29 11.45 -6.51
C LEU A 157 5.52 11.41 -8.02
N GLU A 158 6.74 11.68 -8.45
CA GLU A 158 7.16 11.56 -9.86
C GLU A 158 8.29 10.54 -9.95
N VAL A 159 8.18 9.63 -10.92
CA VAL A 159 9.15 8.54 -11.12
C VAL A 159 9.79 8.65 -12.50
N GLY A 160 9.23 9.49 -13.37
CA GLY A 160 9.67 9.69 -14.75
C GLY A 160 9.29 8.53 -15.69
N THR A 161 9.41 8.81 -16.97
CA THR A 161 9.07 7.84 -18.03
C THR A 161 10.13 6.75 -18.12
N ARG A 162 9.71 5.50 -18.13
CA ARG A 162 10.58 4.33 -18.32
C ARG A 162 10.11 3.48 -19.49
N VAL A 163 11.03 2.70 -20.04
CA VAL A 163 10.67 1.65 -21.00
C VAL A 163 9.94 0.55 -20.25
N LEU A 164 8.76 0.19 -20.73
CA LEU A 164 7.97 -0.88 -20.13
C LEU A 164 8.72 -2.21 -20.25
N PRO A 165 9.07 -2.86 -19.15
CA PRO A 165 9.65 -4.19 -19.20
C PRO A 165 8.59 -5.22 -19.61
N LYS A 166 9.04 -6.38 -20.06
CA LYS A 166 8.14 -7.52 -20.22
C LYS A 166 7.52 -7.87 -18.87
N VAL A 167 6.20 -8.06 -18.85
CA VAL A 167 5.47 -8.50 -17.65
C VAL A 167 6.05 -9.81 -17.14
N LYS A 168 6.25 -9.91 -15.85
CA LYS A 168 6.77 -11.08 -15.14
C LYS A 168 5.62 -11.77 -14.38
N ASP A 169 5.78 -13.05 -14.10
CA ASP A 169 4.87 -13.76 -13.20
C ASP A 169 5.22 -13.43 -11.74
N TRP A 170 4.19 -13.32 -10.88
CA TRP A 170 4.42 -13.13 -9.44
C TRP A 170 4.85 -14.42 -8.76
N PRO A 171 5.62 -14.34 -7.64
CA PRO A 171 6.26 -13.14 -7.10
C PRO A 171 7.62 -12.91 -7.79
N TRP A 172 7.81 -11.77 -8.41
CA TRP A 172 9.06 -11.41 -9.07
C TRP A 172 9.84 -10.30 -8.37
N TRP A 173 9.13 -9.46 -7.58
CA TRP A 173 9.77 -8.38 -6.84
C TRP A 173 10.13 -8.84 -5.43
N GLU A 174 11.41 -8.76 -5.12
CA GLU A 174 11.94 -8.96 -3.78
C GLU A 174 12.03 -7.61 -3.07
N VAL A 175 11.33 -7.48 -1.94
CA VAL A 175 11.29 -6.23 -1.18
C VAL A 175 12.67 -5.96 -0.58
N PRO A 176 13.32 -4.81 -0.89
CA PRO A 176 14.62 -4.50 -0.33
C PRO A 176 14.60 -4.40 1.20
N LYS A 177 15.59 -4.96 1.85
CA LYS A 177 15.69 -4.95 3.32
C LYS A 177 15.81 -3.52 3.86
N ASP A 178 16.61 -2.67 3.23
CA ASP A 178 16.79 -1.27 3.59
C ASP A 178 15.49 -0.47 3.49
N LEU A 179 14.64 -0.77 2.50
CA LEU A 179 13.30 -0.20 2.39
C LEU A 179 12.44 -0.59 3.60
N LEU A 180 12.41 -1.86 3.96
CA LEU A 180 11.64 -2.33 5.12
C LEU A 180 12.12 -1.67 6.42
N ASP A 181 13.42 -1.62 6.63
CA ASP A 181 14.03 -1.01 7.81
C ASP A 181 13.66 0.49 7.90
N GLY A 182 13.65 1.20 6.76
CA GLY A 182 13.21 2.60 6.68
C GLY A 182 11.73 2.79 7.01
N LEU A 183 10.85 2.00 6.38
CA LEU A 183 9.41 2.05 6.62
C LEU A 183 9.05 1.75 8.08
N MET A 184 9.76 0.83 8.69
CA MET A 184 9.60 0.47 10.08
C MET A 184 10.07 1.57 11.04
N ALA A 185 11.15 2.25 10.70
CA ALA A 185 11.64 3.39 11.47
C ALA A 185 10.65 4.57 11.45
N GLU A 186 10.00 4.81 10.29
CA GLU A 186 9.01 5.88 10.14
C GLU A 186 7.67 5.55 10.80
N ASN A 187 7.21 4.31 10.72
CA ASN A 187 5.93 3.90 11.31
C ASN A 187 5.98 2.49 11.94
N PRO A 188 6.46 2.38 13.17
CA PRO A 188 6.55 1.10 13.87
C PRO A 188 5.19 0.52 14.31
N SER A 189 4.08 1.23 14.10
CA SER A 189 2.76 0.84 14.62
C SER A 189 2.28 -0.51 14.09
N THR A 190 2.56 -0.84 12.84
CA THR A 190 2.18 -2.13 12.23
C THR A 190 2.89 -3.29 12.92
N ILE A 191 4.19 -3.14 13.19
CA ILE A 191 4.98 -4.17 13.88
C ILE A 191 4.54 -4.33 15.32
N ILE A 192 4.32 -3.21 16.00
CA ILE A 192 3.78 -3.23 17.35
C ILE A 192 2.46 -4.00 17.38
N GLY A 193 1.54 -3.71 16.42
CA GLY A 193 0.28 -4.43 16.28
C GLY A 193 0.47 -5.93 16.04
N ASN A 194 1.35 -6.30 15.10
CA ASN A 194 1.65 -7.70 14.81
C ASN A 194 2.27 -8.43 16.00
N MET A 195 3.18 -7.79 16.74
CA MET A 195 3.79 -8.38 17.95
C MET A 195 2.78 -8.51 19.09
N MET A 196 1.87 -7.56 19.25
CA MET A 196 0.77 -7.67 20.23
C MET A 196 -0.16 -8.83 19.88
N GLN A 197 -0.52 -8.99 18.60
CA GLN A 197 -1.35 -10.11 18.15
C GLN A 197 -0.63 -11.45 18.32
N TRP A 198 0.65 -11.54 17.93
CA TRP A 198 1.46 -12.73 18.12
C TRP A 198 1.58 -13.13 19.61
N LEU A 199 1.77 -12.17 20.50
CA LEU A 199 1.78 -12.42 21.95
C LEU A 199 0.42 -12.97 22.42
N LEU A 200 -0.69 -12.42 21.91
CA LEU A 200 -2.02 -12.89 22.27
C LEU A 200 -2.27 -14.32 21.78
N ASP A 201 -1.86 -14.63 20.55
CA ASP A 201 -2.15 -15.92 19.90
C ASP A 201 -1.23 -17.05 20.41
N GLU A 202 0.05 -16.76 20.59
CA GLU A 202 1.08 -17.80 20.88
C GLU A 202 1.56 -17.77 22.34
N HIS A 203 1.38 -16.66 23.06
CA HIS A 203 1.91 -16.44 24.42
C HIS A 203 0.91 -15.69 25.31
N ALA A 204 -0.34 -16.17 25.34
CA ALA A 204 -1.45 -15.51 26.05
C ALA A 204 -1.14 -15.25 27.53
N ASP A 205 -0.48 -16.18 28.23
CA ASP A 205 -0.10 -16.00 29.65
C ASP A 205 0.81 -14.77 29.82
N LEU A 206 1.77 -14.59 28.93
CA LEU A 206 2.66 -13.43 28.95
C LEU A 206 1.93 -12.15 28.57
N TYR A 207 1.02 -12.21 27.56
CA TYR A 207 0.18 -11.09 27.18
C TYR A 207 -0.66 -10.57 28.35
N PHE A 208 -1.33 -11.46 29.08
CA PHE A 208 -2.19 -11.10 30.21
C PHE A 208 -1.43 -10.80 31.52
N SER A 209 -0.10 -11.00 31.55
CA SER A 209 0.73 -10.62 32.70
C SER A 209 0.89 -9.10 32.84
N PHE A 210 0.52 -8.32 31.80
CA PHE A 210 0.58 -6.87 31.78
C PHE A 210 -0.77 -6.26 31.42
N PRO A 211 -1.12 -5.05 31.92
CA PRO A 211 -2.19 -4.25 31.33
C PRO A 211 -1.85 -3.96 29.86
N GLU A 212 -2.82 -4.09 28.94
CA GLU A 212 -2.63 -3.98 27.50
C GLU A 212 -1.88 -2.70 27.08
N SER A 213 -2.26 -1.56 27.65
CA SER A 213 -1.60 -0.27 27.37
C SER A 213 -0.12 -0.26 27.77
N ASN A 214 0.23 -0.93 28.89
CA ASN A 214 1.61 -1.06 29.36
C ASN A 214 2.40 -2.00 28.46
N LEU A 215 1.82 -3.18 28.13
CA LEU A 215 2.42 -4.14 27.19
C LEU A 215 2.72 -3.48 25.84
N LYS A 216 1.76 -2.75 25.28
CA LYS A 216 1.94 -2.02 24.02
C LYS A 216 3.10 -1.01 24.09
N GLN A 217 3.26 -0.30 25.21
CA GLN A 217 4.40 0.61 25.39
C GLN A 217 5.74 -0.14 25.51
N LYS A 218 5.76 -1.30 26.17
CA LYS A 218 6.97 -2.14 26.30
C LYS A 218 7.37 -2.68 24.91
N VAL A 219 6.42 -3.24 24.16
CA VAL A 219 6.63 -3.68 22.79
C VAL A 219 7.13 -2.54 21.91
N ALA A 220 6.52 -1.35 21.99
CA ALA A 220 6.95 -0.17 21.23
C ALA A 220 8.40 0.25 21.56
N ARG A 221 8.81 0.20 22.83
CA ARG A 221 10.20 0.48 23.24
C ARG A 221 11.17 -0.57 22.72
N PHE A 222 10.78 -1.84 22.77
CA PHE A 222 11.59 -2.93 22.27
C PHE A 222 11.80 -2.81 20.76
N VAL A 223 10.72 -2.62 19.98
CA VAL A 223 10.76 -2.40 18.53
C VAL A 223 11.67 -1.23 18.15
N LYS A 224 11.67 -0.16 18.93
CA LYS A 224 12.51 1.02 18.67
C LYS A 224 14.01 0.78 18.93
N ARG A 225 14.36 -0.17 19.80
CA ARG A 225 15.74 -0.40 20.27
C ARG A 225 16.40 -1.60 19.58
N THR A 226 15.61 -2.56 19.09
CA THR A 226 16.10 -3.82 18.55
C THR A 226 15.93 -3.81 17.04
N PRO A 227 17.00 -3.99 16.25
CA PRO A 227 16.91 -4.12 14.82
C PRO A 227 16.03 -5.32 14.44
N LEU A 228 15.08 -5.10 13.53
CA LEU A 228 14.18 -6.16 13.05
C LEU A 228 14.89 -7.25 12.22
N THR A 229 16.13 -7.01 11.91
CA THR A 229 17.03 -7.93 11.20
C THR A 229 17.62 -9.03 12.08
N GLU A 230 17.35 -8.98 13.37
CA GLU A 230 17.74 -10.06 14.28
C GLU A 230 16.95 -11.32 13.97
N GLU A 231 17.64 -12.43 13.70
CA GLU A 231 17.08 -13.72 13.28
C GLU A 231 16.05 -14.33 14.25
N ASN A 232 15.78 -13.74 15.36
CA ASN A 232 14.81 -14.23 16.34
C ASN A 232 14.13 -13.07 17.07
N PHE A 233 13.72 -12.03 16.32
CA PHE A 233 13.13 -10.82 16.90
C PHE A 233 11.97 -11.10 17.87
N ALA A 234 11.04 -11.97 17.49
CA ALA A 234 9.90 -12.35 18.33
C ALA A 234 10.35 -13.09 19.60
N GLY A 235 11.32 -14.00 19.49
CA GLY A 235 11.90 -14.70 20.64
C GLY A 235 12.66 -13.78 21.60
N LEU A 236 13.37 -12.78 21.06
CA LEU A 236 14.05 -11.76 21.87
C LEU A 236 13.04 -10.86 22.62
N LEU A 237 11.94 -10.48 21.95
CA LEU A 237 10.85 -9.75 22.59
C LEU A 237 10.25 -10.56 23.74
N LYS A 238 9.96 -11.86 23.51
CA LYS A 238 9.44 -12.76 24.54
C LYS A 238 10.39 -12.81 25.74
N ALA A 239 11.67 -13.09 25.52
CA ALA A 239 12.66 -13.18 26.60
C ALA A 239 12.79 -11.86 27.38
N HIS A 240 12.70 -10.72 26.68
CA HIS A 240 12.71 -9.41 27.32
C HIS A 240 11.48 -9.22 28.22
N LEU A 241 10.28 -9.56 27.76
CA LEU A 241 9.05 -9.43 28.55
C LEU A 241 9.02 -10.42 29.73
N GLU A 242 9.46 -11.66 29.54
CA GLU A 242 9.59 -12.65 30.60
C GLU A 242 10.51 -12.16 31.72
N SER A 243 11.62 -11.52 31.37
CA SER A 243 12.53 -10.94 32.37
C SER A 243 11.91 -9.84 33.22
N GLU A 244 10.88 -9.17 32.71
CA GLU A 244 10.18 -8.08 33.42
C GLU A 244 8.99 -8.59 34.28
N VAL A 245 8.49 -9.80 34.04
CA VAL A 245 7.43 -10.43 34.87
C VAL A 245 7.98 -10.98 36.18
N VAL A 246 9.26 -11.36 36.22
CA VAL A 246 9.93 -12.01 37.39
C VAL A 246 10.35 -11.00 38.45
N VAL A 247 10.07 -9.73 38.27
CA VAL A 247 10.34 -8.66 39.25
C VAL A 247 9.06 -8.18 39.92
#